data_e8ab8c00ad7dd3c5e0e7f2097cc77708
#
_entry.id   e8ab8c00ad7dd3c5e0e7f2097cc77708
#
_cell.length_a   1.000
_cell.length_b   1.000
_cell.length_c   1.000
_cell.angle_alpha   90.00
_cell.angle_beta   90.00
_cell.angle_gamma   90.00
#
_symmetry.space_group_name_H-M   'P 1'
#
loop_
_entity.id
_entity.type
_entity.pdbx_description
1 polymer ?
#
loop_
_entity_poly.entity_id
_entity_poly.type
_entity_poly.pdbx_seq_one_letter_code
_entity_poly.pdbx_strand_id
1 'polypeptide(L)'
;MLSTLSLIATLSVSARAEDKILRIDPAQTDASIESVHGPHLALYDPAVPSNHRLLLYFVGTGVHPEQSLAFARSFAHLGYHVIALDYENTVVAASCVHSSDSSCFDTYRAAIVSGTPGSDKIHVDPANSILNRFDKLLAYLAKQDAGGGWNDFFTGRKPAWNYIVLAGHSQGSGHAAYIAKLYAVDKVLMFSGPQDYLSDLGQPAPWESRPSATPPSRFYAFLNINDPFNQSHQLASCEALMQLRQVQPYMVEPAQSITGLHQILVTNADPRHAHNSTVSPQFENVRQYLGTVGEQNAALTPHVVLP
;
A
#
# COMPACT_ATOMS: atom_id res chain seq x y z
N MET A 1 -25.11 45.19 -47.81
CA MET A 1 -25.30 44.75 -46.40
C MET A 1 -24.89 43.31 -46.32
N LEU A 2 -23.65 43.03 -45.87
CA LEU A 2 -23.16 41.66 -45.61
C LEU A 2 -23.44 41.34 -44.14
N SER A 3 -24.24 40.31 -43.89
CA SER A 3 -24.55 39.80 -42.57
C SER A 3 -23.51 38.75 -42.18
N THR A 4 -22.65 39.02 -41.20
CA THR A 4 -21.70 38.08 -40.67
C THR A 4 -22.41 37.21 -39.62
N LEU A 5 -22.58 35.91 -39.96
CA LEU A 5 -23.02 34.90 -39.02
C LEU A 5 -21.83 34.53 -38.09
N SER A 6 -21.88 34.91 -36.81
CA SER A 6 -20.95 34.40 -35.79
C SER A 6 -21.38 33.01 -35.33
N LEU A 7 -20.53 32.02 -35.63
CA LEU A 7 -20.67 30.65 -35.11
C LEU A 7 -20.13 30.59 -33.69
N ILE A 8 -21.01 30.50 -32.71
CA ILE A 8 -20.63 30.28 -31.32
C ILE A 8 -20.44 28.78 -31.14
N ALA A 9 -19.19 28.34 -31.05
CA ALA A 9 -18.84 26.97 -30.67
C ALA A 9 -19.01 26.80 -29.15
N THR A 10 -20.05 26.12 -28.73
CA THR A 10 -20.22 25.71 -27.34
C THR A 10 -19.26 24.53 -27.06
N LEU A 11 -18.18 24.80 -26.32
CA LEU A 11 -17.33 23.77 -25.73
C LEU A 11 -18.15 23.08 -24.63
N SER A 12 -18.67 21.89 -24.92
CA SER A 12 -19.22 21.00 -23.92
C SER A 12 -18.06 20.45 -23.09
N VAL A 13 -17.88 20.98 -21.86
CA VAL A 13 -17.04 20.34 -20.86
C VAL A 13 -17.75 19.03 -20.47
N SER A 14 -17.26 17.92 -20.99
CA SER A 14 -17.70 16.60 -20.55
C SER A 14 -17.35 16.48 -19.06
N ALA A 15 -18.34 16.35 -18.19
CA ALA A 15 -18.11 16.06 -16.79
C ALA A 15 -17.34 14.72 -16.70
N ARG A 16 -16.18 14.71 -16.03
CA ARG A 16 -15.43 13.48 -15.77
C ARG A 16 -16.35 12.54 -14.99
N ALA A 17 -16.37 11.26 -15.36
CA ALA A 17 -17.10 10.27 -14.59
C ALA A 17 -16.54 10.25 -13.16
N GLU A 18 -17.45 10.11 -12.19
CA GLU A 18 -17.03 10.01 -10.78
C GLU A 18 -16.36 8.66 -10.50
N ASP A 19 -15.42 8.66 -9.53
CA ASP A 19 -14.80 7.42 -9.04
C ASP A 19 -15.88 6.42 -8.61
N LYS A 20 -15.72 5.18 -8.98
CA LYS A 20 -16.53 4.08 -8.44
C LYS A 20 -15.99 3.74 -7.06
N ILE A 21 -16.73 4.05 -6.03
CA ILE A 21 -16.37 3.82 -4.62
C ILE A 21 -17.33 2.82 -4.01
N LEU A 22 -16.80 1.74 -3.46
CA LEU A 22 -17.52 0.66 -2.81
C LEU A 22 -17.08 0.58 -1.34
N ARG A 23 -18.06 0.54 -0.44
CA ARG A 23 -17.87 0.35 1.00
C ARG A 23 -18.51 -0.97 1.38
N ILE A 24 -17.69 -1.92 1.79
CA ILE A 24 -18.13 -3.29 2.02
C ILE A 24 -17.89 -3.65 3.48
N ASP A 25 -18.98 -3.93 4.21
CA ASP A 25 -18.85 -4.49 5.54
C ASP A 25 -18.12 -5.83 5.47
N PRO A 26 -17.08 -6.06 6.29
CA PRO A 26 -16.34 -7.32 6.30
C PRO A 26 -17.23 -8.57 6.41
N ALA A 27 -18.25 -8.54 7.21
CA ALA A 27 -19.19 -9.65 7.38
C ALA A 27 -20.01 -9.99 6.12
N GLN A 28 -20.13 -9.06 5.16
CA GLN A 28 -20.76 -9.35 3.85
C GLN A 28 -19.89 -10.23 2.97
N THR A 29 -18.58 -10.23 3.19
CA THR A 29 -17.63 -11.04 2.41
C THR A 29 -17.54 -12.47 2.95
N ASP A 30 -17.59 -12.63 4.28
CA ASP A 30 -17.68 -13.89 5.01
C ASP A 30 -18.22 -13.57 6.42
N ALA A 31 -19.26 -14.28 6.86
CA ALA A 31 -19.91 -14.02 8.14
C ALA A 31 -19.02 -14.27 9.38
N SER A 32 -17.88 -14.93 9.20
CA SER A 32 -16.88 -15.13 10.27
C SER A 32 -15.89 -13.96 10.40
N ILE A 33 -15.95 -12.96 9.52
CA ILE A 33 -15.06 -11.80 9.54
C ILE A 33 -15.74 -10.66 10.31
N GLU A 34 -15.07 -10.20 11.35
CA GLU A 34 -15.54 -9.09 12.19
C GLU A 34 -15.05 -7.75 11.62
N SER A 35 -15.86 -6.69 11.78
CA SER A 35 -15.41 -5.32 11.50
C SER A 35 -14.57 -4.80 12.66
N VAL A 36 -13.42 -4.20 12.37
CA VAL A 36 -12.55 -3.56 13.37
C VAL A 36 -12.81 -2.06 13.42
N HIS A 37 -12.68 -1.39 12.26
CA HIS A 37 -12.83 0.05 12.13
C HIS A 37 -13.85 0.46 11.06
N GLY A 38 -14.75 -0.43 10.68
CA GLY A 38 -15.81 -0.17 9.71
C GLY A 38 -15.58 -0.88 8.38
N PRO A 39 -16.17 -0.40 7.28
CA PRO A 39 -16.12 -1.10 6.02
C PRO A 39 -14.74 -1.08 5.38
N HIS A 40 -14.43 -2.12 4.61
CA HIS A 40 -13.40 -2.04 3.58
C HIS A 40 -13.76 -0.96 2.56
N LEU A 41 -12.74 -0.29 2.04
CA LEU A 41 -12.89 0.66 0.95
C LEU A 41 -12.29 0.07 -0.32
N ALA A 42 -13.09 0.00 -1.39
CA ALA A 42 -12.61 -0.42 -2.71
C ALA A 42 -13.01 0.62 -3.76
N LEU A 43 -12.10 0.97 -4.68
CA LEU A 43 -12.40 1.98 -5.70
C LEU A 43 -11.53 1.83 -6.95
N TYR A 44 -12.04 2.40 -8.04
CA TYR A 44 -11.32 2.64 -9.28
C TYR A 44 -11.94 3.85 -10.02
N ASP A 45 -11.19 4.44 -10.95
CA ASP A 45 -11.67 5.52 -11.80
C ASP A 45 -12.10 4.96 -13.17
N PRO A 46 -13.41 4.90 -13.49
CA PRO A 46 -13.89 4.36 -14.77
C PRO A 46 -13.54 5.28 -15.97
N ALA A 47 -13.10 6.51 -15.75
CA ALA A 47 -12.68 7.44 -16.80
C ALA A 47 -11.21 7.24 -17.21
N VAL A 48 -10.45 6.42 -16.47
CA VAL A 48 -9.04 6.15 -16.74
C VAL A 48 -8.88 4.68 -17.16
N PRO A 49 -8.15 4.38 -18.23
CA PRO A 49 -7.84 3.00 -18.58
C PRO A 49 -7.14 2.27 -17.45
N SER A 50 -7.57 1.04 -17.17
CA SER A 50 -6.92 0.22 -16.14
C SER A 50 -5.45 -0.04 -16.52
N ASN A 51 -4.55 0.10 -15.57
CA ASN A 51 -3.15 -0.29 -15.70
C ASN A 51 -2.94 -1.79 -15.35
N HIS A 52 -4.02 -2.53 -15.10
CA HIS A 52 -4.03 -3.94 -14.70
C HIS A 52 -3.23 -4.20 -13.41
N ARG A 53 -3.26 -3.26 -12.46
CA ARG A 53 -2.66 -3.40 -11.13
C ARG A 53 -3.70 -3.13 -10.04
N LEU A 54 -3.61 -3.90 -8.98
CA LEU A 54 -4.37 -3.67 -7.75
C LEU A 54 -3.43 -3.12 -6.68
N LEU A 55 -3.78 -1.98 -6.09
CA LEU A 55 -3.14 -1.48 -4.87
C LEU A 55 -3.89 -2.02 -3.66
N LEU A 56 -3.24 -2.87 -2.86
CA LEU A 56 -3.74 -3.29 -1.55
C LEU A 56 -3.06 -2.44 -0.47
N TYR A 57 -3.83 -1.55 0.14
CA TYR A 57 -3.34 -0.55 1.09
C TYR A 57 -3.73 -0.88 2.54
N PHE A 58 -2.75 -0.77 3.43
CA PHE A 58 -2.88 -0.98 4.87
C PHE A 58 -2.71 0.35 5.61
N VAL A 59 -3.74 0.78 6.29
CA VAL A 59 -3.72 1.97 7.13
C VAL A 59 -2.86 1.78 8.39
N GLY A 60 -2.50 2.86 9.06
CA GLY A 60 -1.77 2.83 10.33
C GLY A 60 -2.64 2.41 11.52
N THR A 61 -2.03 2.32 12.71
CA THR A 61 -2.70 1.95 13.96
C THR A 61 -3.91 2.86 14.24
N GLY A 62 -5.05 2.25 14.52
CA GLY A 62 -6.30 2.94 14.88
C GLY A 62 -6.94 3.77 13.74
N VAL A 63 -6.41 3.69 12.52
CA VAL A 63 -6.93 4.42 11.36
C VAL A 63 -7.99 3.59 10.64
N HIS A 64 -9.09 4.23 10.24
CA HIS A 64 -10.15 3.60 9.45
C HIS A 64 -9.81 3.63 7.95
N PRO A 65 -10.18 2.62 7.15
CA PRO A 65 -9.97 2.63 5.69
C PRO A 65 -10.52 3.88 4.99
N GLU A 66 -11.68 4.38 5.42
CA GLU A 66 -12.33 5.57 4.86
C GLU A 66 -11.44 6.83 4.94
N GLN A 67 -10.60 6.95 5.97
CA GLN A 67 -9.69 8.09 6.15
C GLN A 67 -8.58 8.12 5.10
N SER A 68 -8.37 7.03 4.37
CA SER A 68 -7.40 6.92 3.28
C SER A 68 -7.97 7.27 1.89
N LEU A 69 -9.23 7.70 1.79
CA LEU A 69 -9.90 7.91 0.50
C LEU A 69 -9.12 8.85 -0.44
N ALA A 70 -8.56 9.95 0.07
CA ALA A 70 -7.77 10.86 -0.75
C ALA A 70 -6.49 10.20 -1.30
N PHE A 71 -5.81 9.40 -0.47
CA PHE A 71 -4.65 8.63 -0.87
C PHE A 71 -5.03 7.57 -1.92
N ALA A 72 -6.10 6.84 -1.69
CA ALA A 72 -6.59 5.80 -2.59
C ALA A 72 -6.98 6.37 -3.98
N ARG A 73 -7.63 7.53 -4.01
CA ARG A 73 -7.96 8.25 -5.25
C ARG A 73 -6.75 8.61 -6.11
N SER A 74 -5.64 8.99 -5.49
CA SER A 74 -4.41 9.27 -6.22
C SER A 74 -3.97 8.10 -7.09
N PHE A 75 -4.08 6.88 -6.58
CA PHE A 75 -3.75 5.67 -7.33
C PHE A 75 -4.85 5.25 -8.31
N ALA A 76 -6.13 5.42 -7.96
CA ALA A 76 -7.22 5.17 -8.88
C ALA A 76 -7.11 6.05 -10.16
N HIS A 77 -6.70 7.31 -9.99
CA HIS A 77 -6.44 8.23 -11.11
C HIS A 77 -5.19 7.88 -11.96
N LEU A 78 -4.38 6.93 -11.49
CA LEU A 78 -3.30 6.29 -12.27
C LEU A 78 -3.72 4.96 -12.92
N GLY A 79 -5.01 4.62 -12.87
CA GLY A 79 -5.57 3.41 -13.46
C GLY A 79 -5.52 2.18 -12.57
N TYR A 80 -5.15 2.31 -11.30
CA TYR A 80 -5.21 1.20 -10.35
C TYR A 80 -6.63 0.90 -9.89
N HIS A 81 -6.89 -0.39 -9.65
CA HIS A 81 -7.89 -0.76 -8.67
C HIS A 81 -7.27 -0.63 -7.29
N VAL A 82 -8.02 -0.10 -6.32
CA VAL A 82 -7.50 0.15 -4.97
C VAL A 82 -8.40 -0.51 -3.94
N ILE A 83 -7.80 -1.21 -3.00
CA ILE A 83 -8.45 -1.71 -1.79
C ILE A 83 -7.71 -1.15 -0.59
N ALA A 84 -8.39 -0.36 0.26
CA ALA A 84 -7.95 -0.10 1.62
C ALA A 84 -8.70 -1.07 2.55
N LEU A 85 -7.95 -1.98 3.16
CA LEU A 85 -8.50 -3.11 3.90
C LEU A 85 -8.78 -2.72 5.36
N ASP A 86 -9.96 -3.04 5.88
CA ASP A 86 -10.19 -3.12 7.32
C ASP A 86 -9.52 -4.37 7.87
N TYR A 87 -8.72 -4.23 8.92
CA TYR A 87 -7.98 -5.32 9.54
C TYR A 87 -7.66 -4.98 11.01
N GLU A 88 -7.25 -5.96 11.79
CA GLU A 88 -6.86 -5.74 13.18
C GLU A 88 -5.61 -4.86 13.27
N ASN A 89 -5.79 -3.60 13.64
CA ASN A 89 -4.73 -2.59 13.79
C ASN A 89 -4.84 -1.80 15.11
N THR A 90 -5.55 -2.35 16.11
CA THR A 90 -5.77 -1.70 17.41
C THR A 90 -4.53 -1.74 18.30
N VAL A 91 -3.74 -2.81 18.21
CA VAL A 91 -2.47 -2.94 18.95
C VAL A 91 -1.33 -2.40 18.11
N VAL A 92 -0.59 -1.45 18.66
CA VAL A 92 0.54 -0.82 17.99
C VAL A 92 1.75 -1.75 17.88
N ALA A 93 2.40 -1.80 16.69
CA ALA A 93 3.61 -2.59 16.48
C ALA A 93 4.75 -2.21 17.45
N ALA A 94 4.81 -0.94 17.88
CA ALA A 94 5.78 -0.45 18.86
C ALA A 94 5.75 -1.21 20.20
N SER A 95 4.74 -2.03 20.48
CA SER A 95 4.71 -2.94 21.66
C SER A 95 5.88 -3.93 21.69
N CYS A 96 6.56 -4.16 20.55
CA CYS A 96 7.74 -5.01 20.44
C CYS A 96 9.09 -4.26 20.54
N VAL A 97 9.12 -2.92 20.53
CA VAL A 97 10.35 -2.10 20.42
C VAL A 97 11.37 -2.40 21.54
N HIS A 98 10.89 -2.64 22.76
CA HIS A 98 11.71 -2.96 23.94
C HIS A 98 11.66 -4.44 24.31
N SER A 99 11.31 -5.32 23.37
CA SER A 99 11.32 -6.76 23.63
C SER A 99 12.73 -7.31 23.61
N SER A 100 13.06 -8.13 24.62
CA SER A 100 14.27 -8.96 24.61
C SER A 100 14.12 -10.21 23.70
N ASP A 101 12.89 -10.55 23.32
CA ASP A 101 12.63 -11.59 22.33
C ASP A 101 12.76 -11.02 20.91
N SER A 102 13.80 -11.45 20.20
CA SER A 102 14.07 -11.02 18.83
C SER A 102 12.99 -11.44 17.84
N SER A 103 12.10 -12.38 18.18
CA SER A 103 10.98 -12.83 17.35
C SER A 103 9.68 -12.03 17.57
N CYS A 104 9.62 -11.09 18.50
CA CYS A 104 8.41 -10.36 18.88
C CYS A 104 7.70 -9.75 17.66
N PHE A 105 8.41 -8.98 16.84
CA PHE A 105 7.81 -8.40 15.63
C PHE A 105 7.36 -9.47 14.63
N ASP A 106 8.14 -10.55 14.47
CA ASP A 106 7.79 -11.63 13.55
C ASP A 106 6.48 -12.31 13.94
N THR A 107 6.34 -12.72 15.19
CA THR A 107 5.12 -13.34 15.70
C THR A 107 3.92 -12.38 15.68
N TYR A 108 4.16 -11.09 15.99
CA TYR A 108 3.16 -10.04 15.87
C TYR A 108 2.66 -9.89 14.42
N ARG A 109 3.58 -9.81 13.44
CA ARG A 109 3.21 -9.70 12.01
C ARG A 109 2.51 -10.96 11.52
N ALA A 110 3.00 -12.15 11.89
CA ALA A 110 2.39 -13.42 11.51
C ALA A 110 0.96 -13.55 12.06
N ALA A 111 0.70 -13.12 13.29
CA ALA A 111 -0.64 -13.16 13.87
C ALA A 111 -1.63 -12.31 13.07
N ILE A 112 -1.30 -11.07 12.73
CA ILE A 112 -2.22 -10.17 12.01
C ILE A 112 -2.33 -10.58 10.52
N VAL A 113 -1.21 -10.95 9.89
CA VAL A 113 -1.20 -11.25 8.45
C VAL A 113 -1.89 -12.57 8.14
N SER A 114 -1.64 -13.62 8.91
CA SER A 114 -2.12 -14.97 8.57
C SER A 114 -2.92 -15.67 9.67
N GLY A 115 -3.11 -15.04 10.83
CA GLY A 115 -3.75 -15.69 11.98
C GLY A 115 -2.86 -16.76 12.63
N THR A 116 -1.54 -16.69 12.41
CA THR A 116 -0.60 -17.65 13.01
C THR A 116 -0.47 -17.39 14.51
N PRO A 117 -0.70 -18.38 15.39
CA PRO A 117 -0.54 -18.21 16.83
C PRO A 117 0.93 -18.02 17.22
N GLY A 118 1.18 -17.47 18.42
CA GLY A 118 2.52 -17.34 19.01
C GLY A 118 2.90 -15.93 19.42
N SER A 119 2.11 -14.89 19.06
CA SER A 119 2.34 -13.55 19.60
C SER A 119 1.79 -13.42 21.03
N ASP A 120 2.56 -12.81 21.93
CA ASP A 120 2.12 -12.39 23.26
C ASP A 120 1.47 -10.99 23.24
N LYS A 121 1.52 -10.28 22.12
CA LYS A 121 1.00 -8.93 21.94
C LYS A 121 -0.42 -8.90 21.39
N ILE A 122 -0.74 -9.83 20.51
CA ILE A 122 -2.02 -9.85 19.82
C ILE A 122 -2.40 -11.26 19.41
N HIS A 123 -3.71 -11.54 19.43
CA HIS A 123 -4.28 -12.76 18.90
C HIS A 123 -5.27 -12.38 17.79
N VAL A 124 -5.06 -12.93 16.59
CA VAL A 124 -5.98 -12.82 15.46
C VAL A 124 -6.25 -14.23 14.98
N ASP A 125 -7.51 -14.63 14.90
CA ASP A 125 -7.86 -15.91 14.32
C ASP A 125 -7.70 -15.90 12.80
N PRO A 126 -7.54 -17.07 12.14
CA PRO A 126 -7.32 -17.13 10.70
C PRO A 126 -8.41 -16.46 9.85
N ALA A 127 -9.68 -16.48 10.30
CA ALA A 127 -10.76 -15.83 9.57
C ALA A 127 -10.59 -14.32 9.52
N ASN A 128 -10.11 -13.73 10.60
CA ASN A 128 -9.90 -12.29 10.76
C ASN A 128 -8.53 -11.79 10.27
N SER A 129 -7.66 -12.69 9.77
CA SER A 129 -6.35 -12.32 9.23
C SER A 129 -6.44 -11.48 7.95
N ILE A 130 -5.41 -10.68 7.69
CA ILE A 130 -5.30 -9.86 6.47
C ILE A 130 -5.47 -10.71 5.21
N LEU A 131 -4.80 -11.86 5.14
CA LEU A 131 -4.84 -12.73 3.95
C LEU A 131 -6.24 -13.26 3.68
N ASN A 132 -6.96 -13.70 4.71
CA ASN A 132 -8.33 -14.19 4.54
C ASN A 132 -9.30 -13.05 4.19
N ARG A 133 -9.21 -11.92 4.90
CA ARG A 133 -10.03 -10.72 4.59
C ARG A 133 -9.86 -10.29 3.14
N PHE A 134 -8.62 -10.24 2.65
CA PHE A 134 -8.33 -9.86 1.28
C PHE A 134 -8.87 -10.88 0.26
N ASP A 135 -8.65 -12.18 0.47
CA ASP A 135 -9.15 -13.24 -0.41
C ASP A 135 -10.68 -13.18 -0.54
N LYS A 136 -11.39 -13.06 0.60
CA LYS A 136 -12.85 -12.98 0.65
C LYS A 136 -13.39 -11.69 0.02
N LEU A 137 -12.78 -10.55 0.32
CA LEU A 137 -13.19 -9.27 -0.26
C LEU A 137 -12.99 -9.23 -1.77
N LEU A 138 -11.86 -9.71 -2.28
CA LEU A 138 -11.59 -9.73 -3.71
C LEU A 138 -12.60 -10.64 -4.45
N ALA A 139 -12.93 -11.81 -3.89
CA ALA A 139 -13.96 -12.71 -4.43
C ALA A 139 -15.35 -12.07 -4.40
N TYR A 140 -15.67 -11.35 -3.33
CA TYR A 140 -16.92 -10.60 -3.20
C TYR A 140 -17.04 -9.51 -4.27
N LEU A 141 -16.00 -8.68 -4.45
CA LEU A 141 -15.95 -7.61 -5.45
C LEU A 141 -16.11 -8.16 -6.87
N ALA A 142 -15.39 -9.23 -7.20
CA ALA A 142 -15.48 -9.88 -8.52
C ALA A 142 -16.91 -10.37 -8.84
N LYS A 143 -17.69 -10.76 -7.82
CA LYS A 143 -19.07 -11.21 -7.95
C LYS A 143 -20.06 -10.04 -7.98
N GLN A 144 -19.91 -9.06 -7.10
CA GLN A 144 -20.90 -7.99 -6.90
C GLN A 144 -20.74 -6.84 -7.89
N ASP A 145 -19.53 -6.61 -8.38
CA ASP A 145 -19.19 -5.60 -9.38
C ASP A 145 -18.51 -6.28 -10.59
N ALA A 146 -19.23 -7.20 -11.22
CA ALA A 146 -18.71 -8.07 -12.28
C ALA A 146 -18.15 -7.28 -13.50
N GLY A 147 -18.65 -6.06 -13.73
CA GLY A 147 -18.14 -5.15 -14.79
C GLY A 147 -16.92 -4.32 -14.35
N GLY A 148 -16.54 -4.38 -13.10
CA GLY A 148 -15.50 -3.56 -12.50
C GLY A 148 -14.06 -4.04 -12.75
N GLY A 149 -13.84 -5.19 -13.42
CA GLY A 149 -12.49 -5.67 -13.73
C GLY A 149 -11.78 -6.40 -12.60
N TRP A 150 -12.43 -6.63 -11.46
CA TRP A 150 -11.83 -7.30 -10.28
C TRP A 150 -11.36 -8.73 -10.55
N ASN A 151 -11.93 -9.40 -11.57
CA ASN A 151 -11.53 -10.75 -11.98
C ASN A 151 -10.10 -10.83 -12.54
N ASP A 152 -9.53 -9.71 -13.00
CA ASP A 152 -8.17 -9.65 -13.55
C ASP A 152 -7.11 -9.92 -12.46
N PHE A 153 -7.49 -9.81 -11.18
CA PHE A 153 -6.60 -9.99 -10.04
C PHE A 153 -6.64 -11.40 -9.44
N PHE A 154 -7.13 -12.38 -10.20
CA PHE A 154 -7.10 -13.79 -9.82
C PHE A 154 -6.22 -14.63 -10.75
N THR A 155 -5.56 -15.63 -10.19
CA THR A 155 -5.00 -16.76 -10.92
C THR A 155 -5.69 -18.02 -10.40
N GLY A 156 -6.61 -18.56 -11.21
CA GLY A 156 -7.54 -19.61 -10.76
C GLY A 156 -8.49 -19.06 -9.69
N ARG A 157 -8.34 -19.55 -8.43
CA ARG A 157 -9.16 -19.12 -7.30
C ARG A 157 -8.36 -18.34 -6.23
N LYS A 158 -7.15 -17.93 -6.54
CA LYS A 158 -6.25 -17.24 -5.62
C LYS A 158 -5.90 -15.86 -6.13
N PRO A 159 -5.61 -14.90 -5.26
CA PRO A 159 -5.10 -13.61 -5.68
C PRO A 159 -3.86 -13.73 -6.56
N ALA A 160 -3.85 -13.01 -7.66
CA ALA A 160 -2.73 -12.95 -8.61
C ALA A 160 -1.68 -11.96 -8.08
N TRP A 161 -0.90 -12.38 -7.09
CA TRP A 161 0.02 -11.54 -6.34
C TRP A 161 0.98 -10.72 -7.22
N ASN A 162 1.39 -11.25 -8.38
CA ASN A 162 2.25 -10.55 -9.34
C ASN A 162 1.62 -9.30 -9.99
N TYR A 163 0.30 -9.12 -9.88
CA TYR A 163 -0.42 -7.90 -10.31
C TYR A 163 -0.80 -7.00 -9.13
N ILE A 164 -0.39 -7.36 -7.91
CA ILE A 164 -0.74 -6.63 -6.69
C ILE A 164 0.45 -5.79 -6.24
N VAL A 165 0.21 -4.50 -6.06
CA VAL A 165 1.09 -3.58 -5.35
C VAL A 165 0.65 -3.53 -3.90
N LEU A 166 1.55 -3.81 -2.98
CA LEU A 166 1.28 -3.65 -1.55
C LEU A 166 1.72 -2.26 -1.12
N ALA A 167 0.87 -1.56 -0.40
CA ALA A 167 1.21 -0.28 0.18
C ALA A 167 0.76 -0.20 1.64
N GLY A 168 1.46 0.57 2.45
CA GLY A 168 1.05 0.78 3.83
C GLY A 168 1.65 2.03 4.44
N HIS A 169 0.95 2.57 5.44
CA HIS A 169 1.40 3.69 6.25
C HIS A 169 1.69 3.22 7.67
N SER A 170 2.81 3.68 8.26
CA SER A 170 3.14 3.38 9.65
C SER A 170 3.19 1.86 9.89
N GLN A 171 2.40 1.35 10.85
CA GLN A 171 2.22 -0.08 11.08
C GLN A 171 1.86 -0.87 9.80
N GLY A 172 1.02 -0.28 8.93
CA GLY A 172 0.60 -0.91 7.69
C GLY A 172 1.74 -1.15 6.71
N SER A 173 2.79 -0.32 6.72
CA SER A 173 3.99 -0.52 5.88
C SER A 173 4.73 -1.81 6.23
N GLY A 174 4.79 -2.15 7.52
CA GLY A 174 5.36 -3.43 7.97
C GLY A 174 4.53 -4.64 7.54
N HIS A 175 3.19 -4.55 7.54
CA HIS A 175 2.34 -5.63 7.02
C HIS A 175 2.53 -5.80 5.50
N ALA A 176 2.59 -4.70 4.73
CA ALA A 176 2.91 -4.74 3.31
C ALA A 176 4.25 -5.43 3.03
N ALA A 177 5.30 -5.05 3.75
CA ALA A 177 6.62 -5.64 3.64
C ALA A 177 6.63 -7.13 4.05
N TYR A 178 5.92 -7.47 5.14
CA TYR A 178 5.84 -8.85 5.62
C TYR A 178 5.15 -9.78 4.63
N ILE A 179 4.04 -9.35 4.03
CA ILE A 179 3.33 -10.11 2.98
C ILE A 179 4.24 -10.32 1.76
N ALA A 180 5.02 -9.31 1.37
CA ALA A 180 5.96 -9.42 0.25
C ALA A 180 7.13 -10.39 0.50
N LYS A 181 7.45 -10.71 1.77
CA LYS A 181 8.35 -11.83 2.08
C LYS A 181 7.74 -13.19 1.71
N LEU A 182 6.41 -13.31 1.81
CA LEU A 182 5.67 -14.55 1.59
C LEU A 182 5.26 -14.74 0.14
N TYR A 183 4.96 -13.66 -0.58
CA TYR A 183 4.42 -13.67 -1.94
C TYR A 183 5.23 -12.77 -2.87
N ALA A 184 5.41 -13.22 -4.13
CA ALA A 184 6.02 -12.41 -5.17
C ALA A 184 5.00 -11.39 -5.70
N VAL A 185 5.07 -10.15 -5.18
CA VAL A 185 4.20 -9.05 -5.58
C VAL A 185 4.85 -8.14 -6.62
N ASP A 186 4.06 -7.26 -7.26
CA ASP A 186 4.59 -6.31 -8.24
C ASP A 186 5.60 -5.35 -7.60
N LYS A 187 5.21 -4.66 -6.55
CA LYS A 187 6.09 -3.79 -5.74
C LYS A 187 5.50 -3.52 -4.36
N VAL A 188 6.32 -2.97 -3.47
CA VAL A 188 5.96 -2.62 -2.09
C VAL A 188 6.24 -1.14 -1.86
N LEU A 189 5.24 -0.40 -1.39
CA LEU A 189 5.30 1.03 -1.12
C LEU A 189 5.12 1.28 0.39
N MET A 190 6.17 1.74 1.06
CA MET A 190 6.21 1.94 2.51
C MET A 190 6.23 3.42 2.85
N PHE A 191 5.21 3.89 3.56
CA PHE A 191 5.07 5.29 3.98
C PHE A 191 5.25 5.39 5.50
N SER A 192 6.18 6.21 5.97
CA SER A 192 6.51 6.40 7.40
C SER A 192 6.73 5.08 8.15
N GLY A 193 7.49 4.18 7.56
CA GLY A 193 7.79 2.86 8.11
C GLY A 193 8.46 1.92 7.10
N PRO A 194 8.69 0.64 7.52
CA PRO A 194 8.29 0.03 8.79
C PRO A 194 9.10 0.55 9.98
N GLN A 195 8.67 0.15 11.20
CA GLN A 195 9.26 0.59 12.45
C GLN A 195 9.69 -0.62 13.32
N ASP A 196 9.96 -1.75 12.68
CA ASP A 196 10.23 -3.02 13.35
C ASP A 196 11.69 -3.09 13.80
N TYR A 197 12.04 -2.19 14.72
CA TYR A 197 13.39 -2.05 15.29
C TYR A 197 13.39 -2.39 16.77
N LEU A 198 14.23 -3.33 17.16
CA LEU A 198 14.42 -3.78 18.53
C LEU A 198 15.43 -2.86 19.23
N SER A 199 14.95 -1.80 19.89
CA SER A 199 15.80 -0.77 20.48
C SER A 199 16.78 -1.31 21.52
N ASP A 200 16.34 -2.26 22.35
CA ASP A 200 17.20 -2.86 23.38
C ASP A 200 18.28 -3.79 22.81
N LEU A 201 18.08 -4.28 21.59
CA LEU A 201 19.05 -5.09 20.84
C LEU A 201 19.84 -4.26 19.82
N GLY A 202 19.45 -3.00 19.56
CA GLY A 202 20.12 -2.08 18.67
C GLY A 202 20.07 -2.50 17.18
N GLN A 203 19.01 -3.19 16.74
CA GLN A 203 18.94 -3.73 15.37
C GLN A 203 17.51 -3.80 14.83
N PRO A 204 17.34 -3.76 13.48
CA PRO A 204 16.08 -4.11 12.84
C PRO A 204 15.63 -5.53 13.20
N ALA A 205 14.32 -5.77 13.18
CA ALA A 205 13.77 -7.08 13.44
C ALA A 205 14.35 -8.14 12.46
N PRO A 206 14.78 -9.32 12.93
CA PRO A 206 15.46 -10.31 12.09
C PRO A 206 14.64 -10.78 10.87
N TRP A 207 13.30 -10.70 10.93
CA TRP A 207 12.44 -11.07 9.81
C TRP A 207 12.68 -10.19 8.57
N GLU A 208 13.09 -8.92 8.74
CA GLU A 208 13.32 -7.98 7.64
C GLU A 208 14.48 -8.40 6.73
N SER A 209 15.50 -9.05 7.30
CA SER A 209 16.67 -9.55 6.56
C SER A 209 16.49 -10.95 5.97
N ARG A 210 15.39 -11.66 6.27
CA ARG A 210 15.14 -13.01 5.72
C ARG A 210 14.94 -12.96 4.19
N PRO A 211 15.15 -14.09 3.49
CA PRO A 211 14.81 -14.23 2.07
C PRO A 211 13.39 -13.75 1.78
N SER A 212 13.18 -13.13 0.65
CA SER A 212 11.91 -12.56 0.22
C SER A 212 11.46 -13.16 -1.11
N ALA A 213 10.16 -13.47 -1.22
CA ALA A 213 9.55 -13.87 -2.49
C ALA A 213 9.54 -12.70 -3.49
N THR A 214 9.37 -11.47 -2.99
CA THR A 214 9.50 -10.25 -3.80
C THR A 214 10.95 -9.77 -3.79
N PRO A 215 11.56 -9.50 -4.95
CA PRO A 215 12.95 -9.01 -5.02
C PRO A 215 13.15 -7.70 -4.23
N PRO A 216 14.28 -7.54 -3.51
CA PRO A 216 14.60 -6.32 -2.76
C PRO A 216 14.53 -5.03 -3.57
N SER A 217 14.82 -5.07 -4.87
CA SER A 217 14.73 -3.93 -5.78
C SER A 217 13.30 -3.44 -6.05
N ARG A 218 12.27 -4.17 -5.60
CA ARG A 218 10.85 -3.80 -5.75
C ARG A 218 10.25 -3.19 -4.48
N PHE A 219 11.07 -2.95 -3.45
CA PHE A 219 10.64 -2.22 -2.25
C PHE A 219 11.00 -0.75 -2.40
N TYR A 220 10.07 0.13 -2.05
CA TYR A 220 10.20 1.58 -2.08
C TYR A 220 9.70 2.17 -0.78
N ALA A 221 10.36 3.22 -0.29
CA ALA A 221 9.96 3.89 0.94
C ALA A 221 9.88 5.41 0.75
N PHE A 222 8.93 6.03 1.45
CA PHE A 222 8.87 7.49 1.61
C PHE A 222 8.75 7.82 3.09
N LEU A 223 9.77 8.50 3.64
CA LEU A 223 9.93 8.78 5.06
C LEU A 223 10.00 10.30 5.29
N ASN A 224 9.69 10.74 6.52
CA ASN A 224 9.97 12.12 6.94
C ASN A 224 11.11 12.12 7.95
N ILE A 225 12.13 12.96 7.75
CA ILE A 225 13.32 13.02 8.63
C ILE A 225 13.00 13.53 10.03
N ASN A 226 11.84 14.19 10.21
CA ASN A 226 11.34 14.68 11.50
C ASN A 226 10.33 13.75 12.15
N ASP A 227 10.18 12.51 11.64
CA ASP A 227 9.19 11.56 12.16
C ASP A 227 9.48 11.22 13.64
N PRO A 228 8.52 11.49 14.58
CA PRO A 228 8.73 11.23 16.00
C PRO A 228 8.87 9.74 16.36
N PHE A 229 8.48 8.85 15.47
CA PHE A 229 8.67 7.40 15.62
C PHE A 229 10.03 6.91 15.15
N ASN A 230 11.04 7.77 15.26
CA ASN A 230 12.45 7.48 14.98
C ASN A 230 12.74 7.11 13.52
N GLN A 231 12.90 8.15 12.68
CA GLN A 231 13.22 8.00 11.26
C GLN A 231 14.47 7.13 11.01
N SER A 232 15.49 7.17 11.88
CA SER A 232 16.69 6.34 11.71
C SER A 232 16.41 4.84 11.86
N HIS A 233 15.46 4.45 12.70
CA HIS A 233 14.99 3.06 12.81
C HIS A 233 14.20 2.65 11.56
N GLN A 234 13.33 3.55 11.05
CA GLN A 234 12.62 3.31 9.78
C GLN A 234 13.59 3.12 8.62
N LEU A 235 14.64 3.95 8.55
CA LEU A 235 15.66 3.83 7.51
C LEU A 235 16.43 2.51 7.64
N ALA A 236 16.82 2.11 8.84
CA ALA A 236 17.51 0.84 9.09
C ALA A 236 16.65 -0.37 8.68
N SER A 237 15.35 -0.34 8.97
CA SER A 237 14.38 -1.35 8.53
C SER A 237 14.26 -1.39 7.01
N CYS A 238 14.18 -0.23 6.34
CA CYS A 238 14.18 -0.16 4.88
C CYS A 238 15.46 -0.73 4.27
N GLU A 239 16.64 -0.40 4.81
CA GLU A 239 17.92 -0.94 4.36
C GLU A 239 17.98 -2.47 4.51
N ALA A 240 17.48 -3.01 5.62
CA ALA A 240 17.41 -4.46 5.83
C ALA A 240 16.49 -5.18 4.82
N LEU A 241 15.30 -4.62 4.56
CA LEU A 241 14.33 -5.15 3.59
C LEU A 241 14.85 -5.09 2.15
N MET A 242 15.49 -3.98 1.78
CA MET A 242 16.00 -3.71 0.44
C MET A 242 17.41 -4.28 0.21
N GLN A 243 18.03 -4.87 1.24
CA GLN A 243 19.42 -5.37 1.24
C GLN A 243 20.43 -4.30 0.80
N LEU A 244 20.18 -3.08 1.21
CA LEU A 244 21.01 -1.92 0.92
C LEU A 244 21.95 -1.65 2.10
N ARG A 245 23.05 -0.92 1.84
CA ARG A 245 23.99 -0.47 2.88
C ARG A 245 24.36 0.98 2.65
N GLN A 246 24.25 1.81 3.69
CA GLN A 246 24.65 3.22 3.67
C GLN A 246 24.01 4.00 2.51
N VAL A 247 22.68 3.86 2.38
CA VAL A 247 21.93 4.54 1.32
C VAL A 247 21.90 6.03 1.59
N GLN A 248 22.06 6.82 0.50
CA GLN A 248 21.73 8.24 0.50
C GLN A 248 20.27 8.38 0.02
N PRO A 249 19.32 8.63 0.93
CA PRO A 249 17.95 8.84 0.52
C PRO A 249 17.81 10.07 -0.37
N TYR A 250 16.90 10.02 -1.33
CA TYR A 250 16.62 11.15 -2.21
C TYR A 250 15.64 12.12 -1.53
N MET A 251 16.07 13.38 -1.34
CA MET A 251 15.24 14.43 -0.75
C MET A 251 14.17 14.89 -1.74
N VAL A 252 12.92 14.95 -1.29
CA VAL A 252 11.77 15.35 -2.11
C VAL A 252 10.98 16.46 -1.40
N GLU A 253 10.65 17.50 -2.16
CA GLU A 253 9.74 18.56 -1.76
C GLU A 253 8.36 18.37 -2.39
N PRO A 254 7.29 18.94 -1.79
CA PRO A 254 5.98 18.96 -2.42
C PRO A 254 6.03 19.53 -3.85
N ALA A 255 5.29 18.90 -4.76
CA ALA A 255 5.19 19.27 -6.18
C ALA A 255 6.51 19.20 -6.98
N GLN A 256 7.62 18.74 -6.40
CA GLN A 256 8.88 18.55 -7.10
C GLN A 256 8.79 17.36 -8.07
N SER A 257 9.31 17.49 -9.28
CA SER A 257 9.49 16.36 -10.20
C SER A 257 10.59 15.43 -9.70
N ILE A 258 10.30 14.12 -9.65
CA ILE A 258 11.23 13.08 -9.24
C ILE A 258 11.75 12.40 -10.51
N THR A 259 13.07 12.45 -10.73
CA THR A 259 13.72 11.85 -11.90
C THR A 259 14.71 10.78 -11.45
N GLY A 260 14.92 9.77 -12.29
CA GLY A 260 15.79 8.63 -11.94
C GLY A 260 15.09 7.60 -11.08
N LEU A 261 15.82 6.55 -10.71
CA LEU A 261 15.31 5.46 -9.87
C LEU A 261 15.82 5.64 -8.44
N HIS A 262 14.89 5.84 -7.51
CA HIS A 262 15.15 5.98 -6.09
C HIS A 262 14.25 5.04 -5.29
N GLN A 263 14.84 4.16 -4.49
CA GLN A 263 14.07 3.26 -3.63
C GLN A 263 13.67 3.93 -2.30
N ILE A 264 14.46 4.87 -1.80
CA ILE A 264 14.17 5.59 -0.55
C ILE A 264 14.10 7.08 -0.83
N LEU A 265 12.91 7.62 -0.65
CA LEU A 265 12.62 9.05 -0.70
C LEU A 265 12.46 9.58 0.72
N VAL A 266 12.93 10.81 0.97
CA VAL A 266 12.74 11.48 2.26
C VAL A 266 12.26 12.90 2.05
N THR A 267 11.58 13.44 3.07
CA THR A 267 11.20 14.85 3.13
C THR A 267 11.46 15.42 4.52
N ASN A 268 11.56 16.74 4.64
CA ASN A 268 11.56 17.49 5.89
C ASN A 268 10.31 18.38 6.05
N ALA A 269 9.40 18.30 5.09
CA ALA A 269 8.18 19.12 5.09
C ALA A 269 7.24 18.72 6.22
N ASP A 270 6.44 19.70 6.68
CA ASP A 270 5.44 19.55 7.73
C ASP A 270 5.96 18.86 9.01
N PRO A 271 6.97 19.42 9.69
CA PRO A 271 7.61 18.75 10.84
C PRO A 271 6.66 18.56 12.04
N ARG A 272 5.54 19.30 12.10
CA ARG A 272 4.53 19.14 13.15
C ARG A 272 3.64 17.91 12.96
N HIS A 273 3.47 17.46 11.73
CA HIS A 273 2.69 16.27 11.36
C HIS A 273 3.54 15.28 10.57
N ALA A 274 4.85 15.25 10.84
CA ALA A 274 5.85 14.53 10.06
C ALA A 274 5.45 13.08 9.75
N HIS A 275 4.95 12.35 10.73
CA HIS A 275 4.54 10.95 10.56
C HIS A 275 3.43 10.76 9.52
N ASN A 276 2.41 11.64 9.52
CA ASN A 276 1.28 11.56 8.59
C ASN A 276 1.52 12.32 7.28
N SER A 277 2.58 13.14 7.20
CA SER A 277 2.88 13.97 6.03
C SER A 277 3.09 13.14 4.78
N THR A 278 3.70 11.96 4.90
CA THR A 278 4.04 11.09 3.77
C THR A 278 2.82 10.59 2.98
N VAL A 279 1.66 10.51 3.61
CA VAL A 279 0.39 10.13 2.96
C VAL A 279 -0.54 11.32 2.71
N SER A 280 -0.11 12.55 3.04
CA SER A 280 -0.90 13.75 2.86
C SER A 280 -1.04 14.14 1.38
N PRO A 281 -2.10 14.90 0.99
CA PRO A 281 -2.33 15.31 -0.40
C PRO A 281 -1.17 16.11 -1.02
N GLN A 282 -0.38 16.84 -0.23
CA GLN A 282 0.74 17.65 -0.72
C GLN A 282 1.82 16.85 -1.45
N PHE A 283 1.93 15.54 -1.21
CA PHE A 283 2.88 14.63 -1.85
C PHE A 283 2.24 13.78 -2.97
N GLU A 284 1.32 14.37 -3.74
CA GLU A 284 0.78 13.72 -4.94
C GLU A 284 1.88 13.35 -5.95
N ASN A 285 2.91 14.18 -6.10
CA ASN A 285 4.08 13.90 -6.93
C ASN A 285 4.81 12.61 -6.53
N VAL A 286 4.93 12.32 -5.24
CA VAL A 286 5.53 11.07 -4.74
C VAL A 286 4.65 9.87 -5.07
N ARG A 287 3.32 9.98 -4.89
CA ARG A 287 2.38 8.89 -5.25
C ARG A 287 2.41 8.60 -6.75
N GLN A 288 2.44 9.64 -7.58
CA GLN A 288 2.59 9.50 -9.03
C GLN A 288 3.91 8.80 -9.40
N TYR A 289 5.03 9.22 -8.81
CA TYR A 289 6.30 8.57 -9.02
C TYR A 289 6.28 7.10 -8.59
N LEU A 290 5.86 6.80 -7.36
CA LEU A 290 5.82 5.45 -6.81
C LEU A 290 4.79 4.55 -7.53
N GLY A 291 3.70 5.14 -8.03
CA GLY A 291 2.71 4.43 -8.83
C GLY A 291 3.25 3.98 -10.18
N THR A 292 4.15 4.75 -10.79
CA THR A 292 4.65 4.50 -12.16
C THR A 292 6.09 3.97 -12.21
N VAL A 293 6.84 4.03 -11.09
CA VAL A 293 8.22 3.52 -11.05
C VAL A 293 8.29 2.03 -11.39
N GLY A 294 9.24 1.67 -12.24
CA GLY A 294 9.45 0.28 -12.70
C GLY A 294 8.64 -0.13 -13.94
N GLU A 295 7.66 0.66 -14.39
CA GLU A 295 6.88 0.35 -15.60
C GLU A 295 7.69 0.50 -16.89
N GLN A 296 8.68 1.39 -16.92
CA GLN A 296 9.52 1.62 -18.08
C GLN A 296 10.37 0.39 -18.46
N ASN A 297 10.63 -0.53 -17.54
CA ASN A 297 11.36 -1.78 -17.82
C ASN A 297 10.44 -2.91 -18.31
N ALA A 298 9.14 -2.84 -18.09
CA ALA A 298 8.17 -3.84 -18.55
C ALA A 298 7.81 -3.68 -20.02
N ALA A 299 7.91 -2.48 -20.57
CA ALA A 299 7.62 -2.19 -21.99
C ALA A 299 8.65 -2.78 -22.97
N LEU A 300 9.78 -3.32 -22.48
CA LEU A 300 10.84 -3.93 -23.29
C LEU A 300 10.76 -5.46 -23.38
N THR A 301 9.83 -6.10 -22.68
CA THR A 301 9.57 -7.55 -22.84
C THR A 301 8.31 -7.75 -23.67
N PRO A 302 8.42 -8.23 -24.92
CA PRO A 302 7.23 -8.56 -25.71
C PRO A 302 6.48 -9.70 -25.04
N HIS A 303 5.17 -9.50 -24.82
CA HIS A 303 4.28 -10.58 -24.42
C HIS A 303 4.30 -11.67 -25.51
N VAL A 304 5.03 -12.74 -25.26
CA VAL A 304 4.90 -13.96 -26.06
C VAL A 304 3.59 -14.60 -25.67
N VAL A 305 2.56 -14.35 -26.44
CA VAL A 305 1.34 -15.15 -26.43
C VAL A 305 1.73 -16.51 -26.99
N LEU A 306 1.85 -17.50 -26.12
CA LEU A 306 1.95 -18.91 -26.55
C LEU A 306 0.55 -19.35 -27.00
N PRO A 307 0.48 -20.11 -28.13
CA PRO A 307 -0.75 -20.55 -28.74
C PRO A 307 -1.57 -21.53 -27.90
#